data_db4c412b97ae75fe4caafed6c7c9664a
#
_entry.id   db4c412b97ae75fe4caafed6c7c9664a
#
_cell.length_a   1.000
_cell.length_b   1.000
_cell.length_c   1.000
_cell.angle_alpha   90.00
_cell.angle_beta   90.00
_cell.angle_gamma   90.00
#
_symmetry.space_group_name_H-M   'P 1'
#
loop_
_entity.id
_entity.type
_entity.pdbx_description
1 polymer ?
#
loop_
_entity_poly.entity_id
_entity_poly.type
_entity_poly.pdbx_seq_one_letter_code
_entity_poly.pdbx_strand_id
1 'polypeptide(L)'
;WNDRVVASGNLRLLPSPRNPGQFDIRAYLARQGVTCELIVPSPADIRLEPATGFSIPRFASTCRRWMEATLREGISGDPLVCELLADLVLGATSEIPETLQDQFRQTGTFHIFSVSGLHVGMIAVILWQLLRAFAVDRRACVLLIIPALFFYSLVTGWKPSSIRAATMTAIFLLGMISSRQPVALNSLCAAAFLILAQSTNELFNPGFQLSVTVVAAILVFSTPIQKRLRAGLLPDPFIPTELWNSLQKARHLVAGAVSGLLAVSIAAWLGSLPLMLWYFQLVSFSALVTNPVIVPLTFVIMSTALLALGCGIFSSFLAAVFNNANLALTQIMLALIQAIAPLPGSFVILGLPERAPLEVVVFDFGGGGASAIRSGGKLTLLDCGNAWDFQNTIQPWMRGIGKLAPDTLILTHGDAEHIGGAASIAATNSRTQFIDSPLSDRSPFRQRLQNELAARSIPRSIHQAGDTIRISETDTIEILYPPASLLESRSDNKAIIARLASPSARILFLSDSGPAAWESLGPAPADIAVVGRHHSGILPGAEFLQKNNIRVVIASAAGFPDNEPIDENWAAMLRERGIELFRMDESGAVQILASPSGFEIEGFLDGKKYSPPR
;
A
#
# COMPACT_ATOMS: atom_id res chain seq x y z
N TRP A 1 16.97 20.04 -10.09
CA TRP A 1 16.97 20.98 -8.95
C TRP A 1 17.43 22.36 -9.38
N ASN A 2 16.75 23.41 -8.95
CA ASN A 2 16.96 24.81 -9.35
C ASN A 2 16.69 25.13 -10.83
N ASP A 3 16.21 24.20 -11.62
CA ASP A 3 15.74 24.50 -12.96
C ASP A 3 14.39 25.22 -12.88
N ARG A 4 14.17 26.17 -13.78
CA ARG A 4 12.89 26.85 -13.89
C ARG A 4 11.97 25.99 -14.74
N VAL A 5 10.80 25.66 -14.21
CA VAL A 5 9.76 24.91 -14.92
C VAL A 5 8.67 25.89 -15.30
N VAL A 6 8.36 25.99 -16.58
CA VAL A 6 7.20 26.71 -17.10
C VAL A 6 6.23 25.66 -17.61
N ALA A 7 5.08 25.55 -16.97
CA ALA A 7 4.05 24.58 -17.35
C ALA A 7 2.73 25.29 -17.56
N SER A 8 1.97 24.83 -18.57
CA SER A 8 0.63 25.29 -18.88
C SER A 8 -0.36 24.16 -18.64
N GLY A 9 -1.44 24.41 -17.90
CA GLY A 9 -2.40 23.36 -17.56
C GLY A 9 -3.57 23.89 -16.73
N ASN A 10 -4.43 22.97 -16.29
CA ASN A 10 -5.59 23.25 -15.48
C ASN A 10 -5.26 23.11 -13.99
N LEU A 11 -5.43 24.20 -13.24
CA LEU A 11 -5.25 24.20 -11.79
C LEU A 11 -6.54 23.72 -11.12
N ARG A 12 -6.43 22.69 -10.28
CA ARG A 12 -7.58 22.23 -9.47
C ARG A 12 -7.20 22.02 -8.00
N LEU A 13 -8.19 22.03 -7.13
CA LEU A 13 -8.02 21.62 -5.76
C LEU A 13 -7.79 20.10 -5.69
N LEU A 14 -6.97 19.68 -4.74
CA LEU A 14 -6.79 18.25 -4.48
C LEU A 14 -8.13 17.60 -4.11
N PRO A 15 -8.48 16.45 -4.72
CA PRO A 15 -9.72 15.77 -4.43
C PRO A 15 -9.73 15.23 -2.99
N SER A 16 -10.87 15.31 -2.32
CA SER A 16 -11.11 14.57 -1.07
C SER A 16 -11.35 13.09 -1.38
N PRO A 17 -11.12 12.19 -0.41
CA PRO A 17 -11.47 10.78 -0.60
C PRO A 17 -12.96 10.63 -0.87
N ARG A 18 -13.30 9.85 -1.86
CA ARG A 18 -14.68 9.58 -2.30
C ARG A 18 -15.17 8.20 -1.89
N ASN A 19 -14.25 7.36 -1.37
CA ASN A 19 -14.53 5.98 -1.01
C ASN A 19 -14.06 5.68 0.42
N PRO A 20 -14.72 4.76 1.13
CA PRO A 20 -14.26 4.29 2.43
C PRO A 20 -12.90 3.58 2.27
N GLY A 21 -11.98 3.83 3.19
CA GLY A 21 -10.62 3.26 3.14
C GLY A 21 -9.67 3.89 2.13
N GLN A 22 -10.13 4.79 1.28
CA GLN A 22 -9.29 5.53 0.34
C GLN A 22 -8.34 6.46 1.08
N PHE A 23 -7.07 6.51 0.63
CA PHE A 23 -6.07 7.40 1.21
C PHE A 23 -6.44 8.88 0.96
N ASP A 24 -6.48 9.67 2.03
CA ASP A 24 -6.73 11.11 1.94
C ASP A 24 -5.47 11.86 1.50
N ILE A 25 -5.27 11.91 0.17
CA ILE A 25 -4.15 12.62 -0.47
C ILE A 25 -4.23 14.13 -0.20
N ARG A 26 -5.43 14.69 -0.11
CA ARG A 26 -5.64 16.11 0.18
C ARG A 26 -5.14 16.47 1.57
N ALA A 27 -5.56 15.74 2.60
CA ALA A 27 -5.10 15.96 3.96
C ALA A 27 -3.59 15.69 4.11
N TYR A 28 -3.07 14.70 3.40
CA TYR A 28 -1.63 14.38 3.41
C TYR A 28 -0.79 15.50 2.80
N LEU A 29 -1.14 15.99 1.60
CA LEU A 29 -0.40 17.04 0.90
C LEU A 29 -0.61 18.42 1.52
N ALA A 30 -1.80 18.70 2.06
CA ALA A 30 -2.07 19.94 2.80
C ALA A 30 -1.13 20.12 4.00
N ARG A 31 -0.76 19.04 4.72
CA ARG A 31 0.24 19.09 5.79
C ARG A 31 1.63 19.46 5.29
N GLN A 32 1.91 19.25 4.01
CA GLN A 32 3.17 19.63 3.35
C GLN A 32 3.08 21.01 2.68
N GLY A 33 1.95 21.72 2.85
CA GLY A 33 1.71 23.03 2.26
C GLY A 33 1.26 23.00 0.80
N VAL A 34 0.91 21.82 0.26
CA VAL A 34 0.38 21.66 -1.10
C VAL A 34 -1.14 21.59 -1.03
N THR A 35 -1.80 22.53 -1.70
CA THR A 35 -3.29 22.66 -1.68
C THR A 35 -3.93 22.42 -3.04
N CYS A 36 -3.14 22.56 -4.11
CA CYS A 36 -3.62 22.47 -5.49
C CYS A 36 -2.69 21.59 -6.31
N GLU A 37 -3.20 21.03 -7.38
CA GLU A 37 -2.43 20.34 -8.41
C GLU A 37 -2.65 21.01 -9.77
N LEU A 38 -1.62 20.99 -10.61
CA LEU A 38 -1.66 21.45 -11.99
C LEU A 38 -1.66 20.24 -12.91
N ILE A 39 -2.77 20.03 -13.61
CA ILE A 39 -2.88 18.98 -14.60
C ILE A 39 -2.39 19.54 -15.94
N VAL A 40 -1.29 18.97 -16.42
CA VAL A 40 -0.69 19.33 -17.71
C VAL A 40 -1.11 18.28 -18.74
N PRO A 41 -1.90 18.67 -19.76
CA PRO A 41 -2.46 17.73 -20.74
C PRO A 41 -1.39 17.02 -21.61
N SER A 42 -0.29 17.71 -21.90
CA SER A 42 0.77 17.17 -22.74
C SER A 42 2.16 17.48 -22.19
N PRO A 43 3.13 16.55 -22.31
CA PRO A 43 4.54 16.85 -22.01
C PRO A 43 5.09 18.05 -22.80
N ALA A 44 4.51 18.39 -23.96
CA ALA A 44 4.89 19.54 -24.77
C ALA A 44 4.56 20.89 -24.09
N ASP A 45 3.61 20.89 -23.14
CA ASP A 45 3.22 22.07 -22.38
C ASP A 45 4.15 22.34 -21.18
N ILE A 46 5.21 21.53 -21.04
CA ILE A 46 6.25 21.71 -20.01
C ILE A 46 7.54 22.16 -20.68
N ARG A 47 8.03 23.33 -20.27
CA ARG A 47 9.35 23.84 -20.67
C ARG A 47 10.27 23.87 -19.47
N LEU A 48 11.42 23.23 -19.63
CA LEU A 48 12.49 23.21 -18.63
C LEU A 48 13.56 24.22 -19.04
N GLU A 49 13.79 25.22 -18.22
CA GLU A 49 14.89 26.18 -18.37
C GLU A 49 15.99 25.77 -17.38
N PRO A 50 17.10 25.16 -17.86
CA PRO A 50 18.17 24.72 -16.99
C PRO A 50 18.79 25.90 -16.26
N ALA A 51 18.88 25.85 -14.95
CA ALA A 51 19.60 26.86 -14.19
C ALA A 51 21.10 26.79 -14.51
N THR A 52 21.73 27.94 -14.64
CA THR A 52 23.18 28.07 -14.79
C THR A 52 23.84 28.17 -13.41
N GLY A 53 24.99 27.51 -13.24
CA GLY A 53 25.80 27.59 -12.03
C GLY A 53 25.78 26.32 -11.15
N PHE A 54 26.64 26.33 -10.13
CA PHE A 54 26.77 25.25 -9.15
C PHE A 54 25.60 25.29 -8.15
N SER A 55 25.02 24.13 -7.89
CA SER A 55 23.94 23.95 -6.92
C SER A 55 24.18 22.64 -6.17
N ILE A 56 24.17 22.70 -4.83
CA ILE A 56 24.35 21.50 -3.99
C ILE A 56 23.30 20.42 -4.31
N PRO A 57 22.00 20.73 -4.48
CA PRO A 57 21.00 19.71 -4.89
C PRO A 57 21.27 19.09 -6.27
N ARG A 58 21.78 19.89 -7.24
CA ARG A 58 22.16 19.34 -8.56
C ARG A 58 23.39 18.43 -8.45
N PHE A 59 24.37 18.81 -7.65
CA PHE A 59 25.51 17.95 -7.34
C PHE A 59 25.06 16.65 -6.69
N ALA A 60 24.17 16.69 -5.69
CA ALA A 60 23.62 15.52 -5.06
C ALA A 60 22.86 14.60 -6.05
N SER A 61 22.08 15.18 -6.98
CA SER A 61 21.40 14.40 -8.02
C SER A 61 22.37 13.75 -9.03
N THR A 62 23.48 14.39 -9.29
CA THR A 62 24.57 13.83 -10.11
C THR A 62 25.27 12.69 -9.39
N CYS A 63 25.58 12.88 -8.09
CA CYS A 63 26.12 11.82 -7.25
C CYS A 63 25.14 10.64 -7.18
N ARG A 64 23.83 10.88 -7.01
CA ARG A 64 22.81 9.82 -7.01
C ARG A 64 22.85 8.99 -8.28
N ARG A 65 22.84 9.62 -9.47
CA ARG A 65 22.90 8.91 -10.77
C ARG A 65 24.18 8.08 -10.90
N TRP A 66 25.31 8.64 -10.48
CA TRP A 66 26.58 7.92 -10.45
C TRP A 66 26.52 6.71 -9.51
N MET A 67 25.97 6.88 -8.29
CA MET A 67 25.80 5.79 -7.32
C MET A 67 24.89 4.69 -7.87
N GLU A 68 23.75 5.05 -8.50
CA GLU A 68 22.83 4.10 -9.14
C GLU A 68 23.53 3.30 -10.25
N ALA A 69 24.31 3.97 -11.12
CA ALA A 69 25.08 3.31 -12.16
C ALA A 69 26.13 2.35 -11.58
N THR A 70 26.89 2.82 -10.58
CA THR A 70 27.95 2.01 -9.93
C THR A 70 27.39 0.79 -9.21
N LEU A 71 26.22 0.91 -8.54
CA LEU A 71 25.58 -0.23 -7.85
C LEU A 71 25.05 -1.30 -8.82
N ARG A 72 24.83 -0.96 -10.09
CA ARG A 72 24.42 -1.92 -11.14
C ARG A 72 25.58 -2.62 -11.85
N GLU A 73 26.81 -2.15 -11.64
CA GLU A 73 27.99 -2.73 -12.28
C GLU A 73 28.19 -4.20 -11.88
N GLY A 74 28.28 -5.06 -12.88
CA GLY A 74 28.52 -6.50 -12.73
C GLY A 74 27.30 -7.34 -12.34
N ILE A 75 26.13 -6.73 -12.05
CA ILE A 75 24.91 -7.44 -11.63
C ILE A 75 23.68 -7.09 -12.49
N SER A 76 23.86 -6.40 -13.60
CA SER A 76 22.78 -5.97 -14.50
C SER A 76 21.91 -7.10 -15.08
N GLY A 77 22.36 -8.36 -14.96
CA GLY A 77 21.60 -9.55 -15.33
C GLY A 77 20.42 -9.89 -14.40
N ASP A 78 20.37 -9.31 -13.21
CA ASP A 78 19.26 -9.48 -12.26
C ASP A 78 18.62 -8.09 -11.95
N PRO A 79 17.64 -7.65 -12.76
CA PRO A 79 17.01 -6.34 -12.60
C PRO A 79 16.37 -6.15 -11.22
N LEU A 80 15.72 -7.19 -10.69
CA LEU A 80 15.05 -7.12 -9.39
C LEU A 80 16.04 -6.81 -8.25
N VAL A 81 17.19 -7.49 -8.23
CA VAL A 81 18.21 -7.23 -7.22
C VAL A 81 18.83 -5.84 -7.39
N CYS A 82 19.03 -5.39 -8.63
CA CYS A 82 19.53 -4.03 -8.91
C CYS A 82 18.58 -2.96 -8.33
N GLU A 83 17.28 -3.12 -8.53
CA GLU A 83 16.26 -2.19 -8.01
C GLU A 83 16.19 -2.24 -6.49
N LEU A 84 16.17 -3.45 -5.91
CA LEU A 84 16.18 -3.62 -4.46
C LEU A 84 17.41 -2.99 -3.80
N LEU A 85 18.58 -3.17 -4.39
CA LEU A 85 19.82 -2.58 -3.88
C LEU A 85 19.81 -1.05 -3.98
N ALA A 86 19.29 -0.51 -5.10
CA ALA A 86 19.11 0.93 -5.26
C ALA A 86 18.09 1.48 -4.24
N ASP A 87 17.00 0.77 -3.97
CA ASP A 87 16.02 1.15 -2.94
C ASP A 87 16.62 1.13 -1.55
N LEU A 88 17.35 0.07 -1.20
CA LEU A 88 18.00 -0.06 0.09
C LEU A 88 19.01 1.06 0.35
N VAL A 89 19.83 1.39 -0.64
CA VAL A 89 20.96 2.34 -0.48
C VAL A 89 20.53 3.78 -0.74
N LEU A 90 19.70 4.03 -1.75
CA LEU A 90 19.37 5.36 -2.25
C LEU A 90 17.90 5.74 -2.04
N GLY A 91 17.07 4.78 -1.59
CA GLY A 91 15.65 5.00 -1.47
C GLY A 91 15.01 5.36 -2.80
N ALA A 92 15.47 4.75 -3.88
CA ALA A 92 14.83 4.90 -5.17
C ALA A 92 13.38 4.41 -5.02
N THR A 93 12.45 5.08 -5.67
CA THR A 93 11.07 4.57 -5.78
C THR A 93 11.01 3.71 -7.03
N SER A 94 11.59 2.53 -6.97
CA SER A 94 11.51 1.56 -8.06
C SER A 94 10.16 0.83 -8.04
N GLU A 95 9.75 0.33 -9.19
CA GLU A 95 8.53 -0.44 -9.36
C GLU A 95 8.75 -1.90 -8.86
N ILE A 96 8.97 -2.04 -7.55
CA ILE A 96 9.04 -3.37 -6.93
C ILE A 96 7.67 -4.04 -7.07
N PRO A 97 7.59 -5.30 -7.53
CA PRO A 97 6.34 -6.02 -7.63
C PRO A 97 5.55 -5.99 -6.33
N GLU A 98 4.25 -5.70 -6.43
CA GLU A 98 3.37 -5.57 -5.26
C GLU A 98 3.36 -6.83 -4.39
N THR A 99 3.40 -8.01 -5.03
CA THR A 99 3.50 -9.31 -4.35
C THR A 99 4.70 -9.37 -3.42
N LEU A 100 5.84 -8.82 -3.83
CA LEU A 100 7.04 -8.77 -3.01
C LEU A 100 6.89 -7.73 -1.88
N GLN A 101 6.33 -6.56 -2.18
CA GLN A 101 6.04 -5.56 -1.13
C GLN A 101 5.14 -6.13 -0.04
N ASP A 102 4.11 -6.91 -0.41
CA ASP A 102 3.22 -7.56 0.55
C ASP A 102 3.94 -8.61 1.41
N GLN A 103 4.86 -9.38 0.84
CA GLN A 103 5.70 -10.32 1.61
C GLN A 103 6.55 -9.58 2.66
N PHE A 104 7.12 -8.43 2.31
CA PHE A 104 7.86 -7.59 3.26
C PHE A 104 6.95 -6.97 4.33
N ARG A 105 5.71 -6.58 3.99
CA ARG A 105 4.71 -6.11 4.96
C ARG A 105 4.33 -7.22 5.93
N GLN A 106 4.05 -8.42 5.42
CA GLN A 106 3.68 -9.60 6.20
C GLN A 106 4.79 -10.02 7.19
N THR A 107 6.04 -9.96 6.76
CA THR A 107 7.20 -10.28 7.60
C THR A 107 7.64 -9.12 8.51
N GLY A 108 6.98 -7.94 8.44
CA GLY A 108 7.30 -6.76 9.25
C GLY A 108 8.62 -6.09 8.88
N THR A 109 9.16 -6.39 7.70
CA THR A 109 10.45 -5.88 7.20
C THR A 109 10.29 -4.78 6.16
N PHE A 110 9.07 -4.34 5.85
CA PHE A 110 8.78 -3.31 4.85
C PHE A 110 9.51 -1.97 5.09
N HIS A 111 9.81 -1.66 6.36
CA HIS A 111 10.56 -0.47 6.75
C HIS A 111 11.99 -0.42 6.17
N ILE A 112 12.50 -1.52 5.63
CA ILE A 112 13.83 -1.62 5.01
C ILE A 112 13.83 -1.01 3.59
N PHE A 113 12.70 -1.01 2.87
CA PHE A 113 12.61 -0.41 1.52
C PHE A 113 12.63 1.12 1.50
N SER A 114 12.19 1.77 2.55
CA SER A 114 12.34 3.21 2.64
C SER A 114 13.66 3.54 3.31
N VAL A 115 14.42 4.50 2.79
CA VAL A 115 15.55 5.03 3.57
C VAL A 115 15.03 5.50 4.91
N SER A 116 15.24 4.63 5.90
CA SER A 116 14.74 4.78 7.25
C SER A 116 15.82 5.35 8.17
N GLY A 117 15.41 5.67 9.39
CA GLY A 117 16.34 6.05 10.43
C GLY A 117 17.45 5.02 10.67
N LEU A 118 17.14 3.74 10.45
CA LEU A 118 18.09 2.65 10.56
C LEU A 118 19.25 2.79 9.54
N HIS A 119 18.94 3.10 8.28
CA HIS A 119 19.96 3.27 7.23
C HIS A 119 20.90 4.44 7.53
N VAL A 120 20.36 5.58 7.93
CA VAL A 120 21.15 6.75 8.34
C VAL A 120 22.03 6.42 9.55
N GLY A 121 21.49 5.68 10.53
CA GLY A 121 22.24 5.20 11.69
C GLY A 121 23.34 4.21 11.29
N MET A 122 23.08 3.27 10.39
CA MET A 122 24.08 2.33 9.86
C MET A 122 25.23 3.06 9.18
N ILE A 123 24.93 4.03 8.31
CA ILE A 123 25.93 4.85 7.62
C ILE A 123 26.76 5.64 8.65
N ALA A 124 26.13 6.22 9.67
CA ALA A 124 26.85 6.92 10.73
C ALA A 124 27.85 6.00 11.46
N VAL A 125 27.44 4.78 11.79
CA VAL A 125 28.29 3.77 12.44
C VAL A 125 29.44 3.35 11.53
N ILE A 126 29.16 3.06 10.25
CA ILE A 126 30.18 2.67 9.27
C ILE A 126 31.22 3.79 9.10
N LEU A 127 30.76 5.04 8.88
CA LEU A 127 31.66 6.18 8.75
C LEU A 127 32.46 6.44 10.04
N TRP A 128 31.82 6.29 11.20
CA TRP A 128 32.51 6.40 12.48
C TRP A 128 33.62 5.36 12.61
N GLN A 129 33.34 4.09 12.33
CA GLN A 129 34.34 3.02 12.40
C GLN A 129 35.48 3.25 11.40
N LEU A 130 35.13 3.63 10.16
CA LEU A 130 36.10 3.94 9.12
C LEU A 130 37.05 5.08 9.54
N LEU A 131 36.51 6.22 9.95
CA LEU A 131 37.31 7.35 10.38
C LEU A 131 38.17 7.03 11.61
N ARG A 132 37.64 6.25 12.55
CA ARG A 132 38.41 5.76 13.72
C ARG A 132 39.50 4.78 13.36
N ALA A 133 39.33 3.95 12.33
CA ALA A 133 40.37 3.06 11.81
C ALA A 133 41.57 3.87 11.23
N PHE A 134 41.31 5.08 10.70
CA PHE A 134 42.33 6.00 10.25
C PHE A 134 42.83 6.95 11.38
N ALA A 135 42.54 6.60 12.64
CA ALA A 135 42.95 7.34 13.83
C ALA A 135 42.46 8.82 13.88
N VAL A 136 41.37 9.14 13.14
CA VAL A 136 40.78 10.49 13.17
C VAL A 136 40.22 10.79 14.56
N ASP A 137 40.48 12.01 15.06
CA ASP A 137 40.00 12.42 16.38
C ASP A 137 38.48 12.43 16.48
N ARG A 138 37.93 12.21 17.68
CA ARG A 138 36.47 12.12 17.91
C ARG A 138 35.73 13.37 17.48
N ARG A 139 36.27 14.56 17.74
CA ARG A 139 35.64 15.83 17.34
C ARG A 139 35.59 15.96 15.82
N ALA A 140 36.70 15.63 15.15
CA ALA A 140 36.78 15.64 13.70
C ALA A 140 35.82 14.61 13.09
N CYS A 141 35.69 13.40 13.68
CA CYS A 141 34.68 12.41 13.24
C CYS A 141 33.28 13.01 13.26
N VAL A 142 32.85 13.65 14.35
CA VAL A 142 31.51 14.25 14.46
C VAL A 142 31.33 15.36 13.43
N LEU A 143 32.32 16.24 13.26
CA LEU A 143 32.26 17.35 12.30
C LEU A 143 32.20 16.87 10.84
N LEU A 144 32.75 15.71 10.51
CA LEU A 144 32.69 15.11 9.17
C LEU A 144 31.42 14.32 8.96
N ILE A 145 30.96 13.54 9.95
CA ILE A 145 29.80 12.66 9.80
C ILE A 145 28.50 13.46 9.69
N ILE A 146 28.31 14.51 10.49
CA ILE A 146 27.06 15.29 10.45
C ILE A 146 26.77 15.85 9.05
N PRO A 147 27.68 16.60 8.40
CA PRO A 147 27.45 17.06 7.02
C PRO A 147 27.26 15.91 6.03
N ALA A 148 27.99 14.80 6.20
CA ALA A 148 27.85 13.62 5.34
C ALA A 148 26.45 13.00 5.43
N LEU A 149 25.84 12.93 6.63
CA LEU A 149 24.48 12.42 6.79
C LEU A 149 23.42 13.33 6.16
N PHE A 150 23.56 14.66 6.29
CA PHE A 150 22.67 15.61 5.62
C PHE A 150 22.86 15.57 4.10
N PHE A 151 24.09 15.43 3.61
CA PHE A 151 24.36 15.25 2.18
C PHE A 151 23.76 13.94 1.68
N TYR A 152 23.90 12.84 2.42
CA TYR A 152 23.23 11.57 2.10
C TYR A 152 21.71 11.72 2.06
N SER A 153 21.12 12.46 3.01
CA SER A 153 19.68 12.76 3.00
C SER A 153 19.26 13.52 1.74
N LEU A 154 20.13 14.39 1.24
CA LEU A 154 19.90 15.12 -0.03
C LEU A 154 20.01 14.19 -1.25
N VAL A 155 21.00 13.30 -1.28
CA VAL A 155 21.16 12.28 -2.33
C VAL A 155 19.96 11.35 -2.39
N THR A 156 19.39 10.97 -1.24
CA THR A 156 18.20 10.11 -1.15
C THR A 156 16.88 10.83 -1.39
N GLY A 157 16.91 12.09 -1.83
CA GLY A 157 15.73 12.87 -2.23
C GLY A 157 15.09 13.68 -1.11
N TRP A 158 15.84 13.99 -0.04
CA TRP A 158 15.40 14.85 1.07
C TRP A 158 14.12 14.33 1.75
N LYS A 159 14.03 12.98 1.88
CA LYS A 159 12.85 12.35 2.49
C LYS A 159 12.73 12.72 3.97
N PRO A 160 11.50 12.97 4.48
CA PRO A 160 11.28 13.32 5.89
C PRO A 160 11.89 12.31 6.88
N SER A 161 11.87 11.01 6.55
CA SER A 161 12.49 9.95 7.37
C SER A 161 14.00 10.10 7.49
N SER A 162 14.69 10.42 6.39
CA SER A 162 16.15 10.60 6.38
C SER A 162 16.58 11.85 7.15
N ILE A 163 15.83 12.97 6.98
CA ILE A 163 16.11 14.23 7.68
C ILE A 163 15.94 14.05 9.19
N ARG A 164 14.82 13.43 9.62
CA ARG A 164 14.60 13.15 11.05
C ARG A 164 15.74 12.32 11.64
N ALA A 165 16.15 11.27 10.95
CA ALA A 165 17.23 10.42 11.42
C ALA A 165 18.58 11.12 11.43
N ALA A 166 18.90 11.91 10.40
CA ALA A 166 20.12 12.73 10.38
C ALA A 166 20.15 13.73 11.55
N THR A 167 19.01 14.40 11.81
CA THR A 167 18.86 15.33 12.93
C THR A 167 19.03 14.63 14.29
N MET A 168 18.36 13.49 14.50
CA MET A 168 18.48 12.71 15.75
C MET A 168 19.92 12.25 15.97
N THR A 169 20.57 11.73 14.91
CA THR A 169 21.97 11.27 14.97
C THR A 169 22.93 12.43 15.19
N ALA A 170 22.71 13.57 14.54
CA ALA A 170 23.53 14.77 14.73
C ALA A 170 23.48 15.26 16.17
N ILE A 171 22.31 15.36 16.79
CA ILE A 171 22.15 15.79 18.19
C ILE A 171 22.85 14.81 19.13
N PHE A 172 22.71 13.50 18.88
CA PHE A 172 23.40 12.48 19.67
C PHE A 172 24.93 12.62 19.55
N LEU A 173 25.45 12.76 18.34
CA LEU A 173 26.88 12.91 18.07
C LEU A 173 27.45 14.21 18.70
N LEU A 174 26.72 15.33 18.61
CA LEU A 174 27.09 16.59 19.27
C LEU A 174 27.12 16.42 20.80
N GLY A 175 26.21 15.64 21.37
CA GLY A 175 26.25 15.27 22.79
C GLY A 175 27.49 14.50 23.17
N MET A 176 28.05 13.65 22.28
CA MET A 176 29.28 12.89 22.55
C MET A 176 30.55 13.75 22.65
N ILE A 177 30.59 14.92 22.02
CA ILE A 177 31.74 15.84 22.09
C ILE A 177 31.54 16.92 23.13
N SER A 178 30.35 17.00 23.72
CA SER A 178 30.10 17.89 24.86
C SER A 178 30.77 17.33 26.13
N SER A 179 31.09 18.18 27.07
CA SER A 179 31.62 17.78 28.38
C SER A 179 30.65 16.98 29.27
N ARG A 180 29.41 16.80 28.80
CA ARG A 180 28.35 16.06 29.50
C ARG A 180 28.18 14.67 28.89
N GLN A 181 27.83 13.67 29.71
CA GLN A 181 27.47 12.34 29.20
C GLN A 181 26.14 12.43 28.42
N PRO A 182 26.10 12.01 27.14
CA PRO A 182 24.88 12.07 26.35
C PRO A 182 23.90 10.99 26.87
N VAL A 183 22.71 11.44 27.26
CA VAL A 183 21.59 10.57 27.54
C VAL A 183 20.78 10.44 26.25
N ALA A 184 20.72 9.23 25.69
CA ALA A 184 20.09 9.00 24.39
C ALA A 184 18.62 9.45 24.35
N LEU A 185 17.88 9.26 25.45
CA LEU A 185 16.49 9.71 25.55
C LEU A 185 16.38 11.25 25.49
N ASN A 186 17.29 11.99 26.14
CA ASN A 186 17.31 13.45 26.07
C ASN A 186 17.63 13.93 24.63
N SER A 187 18.53 13.22 23.93
CA SER A 187 18.84 13.52 22.54
C SER A 187 17.64 13.28 21.63
N LEU A 188 16.88 12.22 21.88
CA LEU A 188 15.64 11.93 21.16
C LEU A 188 14.58 13.02 21.39
N CYS A 189 14.36 13.42 22.66
CA CYS A 189 13.43 14.49 23.01
C CYS A 189 13.84 15.83 22.39
N ALA A 190 15.13 16.18 22.43
CA ALA A 190 15.64 17.41 21.81
C ALA A 190 15.44 17.39 20.28
N ALA A 191 15.68 16.25 19.62
CA ALA A 191 15.45 16.12 18.20
C ALA A 191 13.96 16.23 17.85
N ALA A 192 13.09 15.56 18.60
CA ALA A 192 11.64 15.65 18.42
C ALA A 192 11.15 17.10 18.62
N PHE A 193 11.64 17.79 19.63
CA PHE A 193 11.32 19.20 19.88
C PHE A 193 11.73 20.09 18.70
N LEU A 194 12.95 19.95 18.19
CA LEU A 194 13.43 20.77 17.08
C LEU A 194 12.62 20.51 15.79
N ILE A 195 12.28 19.26 15.50
CA ILE A 195 11.44 18.90 14.35
C ILE A 195 10.05 19.53 14.49
N LEU A 196 9.42 19.44 15.66
CA LEU A 196 8.11 20.02 15.91
C LEU A 196 8.13 21.55 15.96
N ALA A 197 9.22 22.16 16.42
CA ALA A 197 9.40 23.61 16.38
C ALA A 197 9.52 24.14 14.93
N GLN A 198 10.06 23.32 14.02
CA GLN A 198 10.12 23.65 12.59
C GLN A 198 8.78 23.42 11.89
N SER A 199 8.08 22.34 12.22
CA SER A 199 6.77 21.99 11.65
C SER A 199 5.93 21.22 12.67
N THR A 200 4.95 21.89 13.26
CA THR A 200 4.00 21.26 14.22
C THR A 200 3.15 20.18 13.58
N ASN A 201 2.92 20.25 12.26
CA ASN A 201 2.16 19.25 11.51
C ASN A 201 2.79 17.85 11.52
N GLU A 202 4.11 17.76 11.77
CA GLU A 202 4.81 16.47 11.89
C GLU A 202 4.25 15.61 13.05
N LEU A 203 3.65 16.23 14.07
CA LEU A 203 2.99 15.50 15.17
C LEU A 203 1.92 14.53 14.67
N PHE A 204 1.20 14.90 13.61
CA PHE A 204 0.13 14.09 12.99
C PHE A 204 0.64 13.20 11.85
N ASN A 205 1.94 13.17 11.60
CA ASN A 205 2.56 12.33 10.59
C ASN A 205 2.85 10.94 11.17
N PRO A 206 2.24 9.85 10.64
CA PRO A 206 2.49 8.48 11.12
C PRO A 206 3.97 8.11 11.15
N GLY A 207 4.74 8.60 10.16
CA GLY A 207 6.17 8.36 10.09
C GLY A 207 6.96 9.00 11.23
N PHE A 208 6.58 10.21 11.68
CA PHE A 208 7.18 10.86 12.84
C PHE A 208 6.82 10.11 14.13
N GLN A 209 5.54 9.79 14.32
CA GLN A 209 5.07 9.07 15.49
C GLN A 209 5.76 7.70 15.63
N LEU A 210 5.80 6.91 14.56
CA LEU A 210 6.50 5.61 14.54
C LEU A 210 8.00 5.79 14.85
N SER A 211 8.66 6.76 14.22
CA SER A 211 10.09 6.99 14.41
C SER A 211 10.43 7.31 15.86
N VAL A 212 9.71 8.25 16.49
CA VAL A 212 9.97 8.65 17.88
C VAL A 212 9.58 7.55 18.86
N THR A 213 8.41 6.93 18.69
CA THR A 213 7.88 5.91 19.62
C THR A 213 8.72 4.65 19.61
N VAL A 214 9.13 4.18 18.41
CA VAL A 214 9.99 2.98 18.29
C VAL A 214 11.35 3.20 18.91
N VAL A 215 12.01 4.35 18.64
CA VAL A 215 13.31 4.65 19.24
C VAL A 215 13.19 4.79 20.76
N ALA A 216 12.15 5.48 21.27
CA ALA A 216 11.90 5.58 22.70
C ALA A 216 11.69 4.20 23.34
N ALA A 217 10.90 3.33 22.71
CA ALA A 217 10.67 1.96 23.19
C ALA A 217 11.96 1.13 23.23
N ILE A 218 12.80 1.23 22.20
CA ILE A 218 14.12 0.58 22.18
C ILE A 218 14.98 1.07 23.35
N LEU A 219 15.07 2.38 23.56
CA LEU A 219 15.88 2.97 24.63
C LEU A 219 15.40 2.57 26.04
N VAL A 220 14.09 2.46 26.24
CA VAL A 220 13.50 2.15 27.54
C VAL A 220 13.45 0.64 27.79
N PHE A 221 13.03 -0.16 26.81
CA PHE A 221 12.69 -1.57 27.03
C PHE A 221 13.78 -2.56 26.63
N SER A 222 14.73 -2.22 25.75
CA SER A 222 15.72 -3.20 25.27
C SER A 222 16.59 -3.76 26.39
N THR A 223 17.11 -2.90 27.28
CA THR A 223 17.98 -3.33 28.39
C THR A 223 17.28 -4.26 29.40
N PRO A 224 16.08 -3.96 29.93
CA PRO A 224 15.40 -4.87 30.85
C PRO A 224 14.98 -6.19 30.15
N ILE A 225 14.57 -6.14 28.88
CA ILE A 225 14.25 -7.35 28.10
C ILE A 225 15.50 -8.21 27.93
N GLN A 226 16.63 -7.61 27.52
CA GLN A 226 17.89 -8.33 27.35
C GLN A 226 18.34 -9.01 28.65
N LYS A 227 18.27 -8.31 29.78
CA LYS A 227 18.60 -8.88 31.10
C LYS A 227 17.76 -10.13 31.41
N ARG A 228 16.46 -10.09 31.14
CA ARG A 228 15.55 -11.25 31.34
C ARG A 228 15.88 -12.40 30.41
N LEU A 229 16.11 -12.13 29.13
CA LEU A 229 16.49 -13.16 28.14
C LEU A 229 17.82 -13.84 28.49
N ARG A 230 18.79 -13.07 29.01
CA ARG A 230 20.11 -13.61 29.41
C ARG A 230 20.08 -14.41 30.70
N ALA A 231 19.16 -14.14 31.62
CA ALA A 231 19.14 -14.77 32.94
C ALA A 231 19.12 -16.32 32.89
N GLY A 232 18.49 -16.91 31.84
CA GLY A 232 18.45 -18.36 31.63
C GLY A 232 19.62 -18.94 30.81
N LEU A 233 20.48 -18.08 30.23
CA LEU A 233 21.55 -18.48 29.32
C LEU A 233 22.97 -18.32 29.89
N LEU A 234 23.11 -17.61 31.00
CA LEU A 234 24.39 -17.31 31.61
C LEU A 234 24.92 -18.50 32.41
N PRO A 235 26.25 -18.69 32.47
CA PRO A 235 26.88 -19.54 33.46
C PRO A 235 26.57 -19.03 34.88
N ASP A 236 26.85 -19.89 35.87
CA ASP A 236 26.69 -19.54 37.27
C ASP A 236 27.37 -18.18 37.56
N PRO A 237 26.61 -17.18 38.12
CA PRO A 237 27.14 -15.85 38.41
C PRO A 237 28.32 -15.83 39.39
N PHE A 238 28.51 -16.92 40.16
CA PHE A 238 29.60 -17.04 41.10
C PHE A 238 30.92 -17.49 40.50
N ILE A 239 30.93 -17.92 39.21
CA ILE A 239 32.20 -18.30 38.52
C ILE A 239 32.79 -17.04 37.87
N PRO A 240 33.99 -16.59 38.28
CA PRO A 240 34.70 -15.48 37.66
C PRO A 240 34.94 -15.74 36.17
N THR A 241 34.87 -14.69 35.35
CA THR A 241 35.02 -14.77 33.88
C THR A 241 36.40 -15.27 33.43
N GLU A 242 37.42 -15.12 34.26
CA GLU A 242 38.76 -15.61 34.04
C GLU A 242 38.82 -17.15 34.04
N LEU A 243 37.98 -17.80 34.83
CA LEU A 243 37.90 -19.25 34.96
C LEU A 243 37.04 -19.92 33.87
N TRP A 244 36.39 -19.13 33.02
CA TRP A 244 35.58 -19.67 31.95
C TRP A 244 36.42 -20.36 30.88
N ASN A 245 35.98 -21.55 30.51
CA ASN A 245 36.55 -22.25 29.35
C ASN A 245 36.13 -21.57 28.03
N SER A 246 36.76 -21.96 26.92
CA SER A 246 36.52 -21.35 25.61
C SER A 246 35.05 -21.49 25.17
N LEU A 247 34.37 -22.59 25.50
CA LEU A 247 32.97 -22.83 25.18
C LEU A 247 32.03 -21.90 25.98
N GLN A 248 32.32 -21.69 27.26
CA GLN A 248 31.56 -20.76 28.11
C GLN A 248 31.74 -19.32 27.64
N LYS A 249 32.93 -18.89 27.25
CA LYS A 249 33.21 -17.59 26.66
C LYS A 249 32.46 -17.42 25.33
N ALA A 250 32.52 -18.41 24.43
CA ALA A 250 31.78 -18.40 23.16
C ALA A 250 30.24 -18.33 23.40
N ARG A 251 29.73 -19.19 24.29
CA ARG A 251 28.31 -19.18 24.68
C ARG A 251 27.88 -17.84 25.24
N HIS A 252 28.67 -17.19 26.09
CA HIS A 252 28.38 -15.89 26.65
C HIS A 252 28.33 -14.80 25.57
N LEU A 253 29.29 -14.81 24.63
CA LEU A 253 29.31 -13.88 23.50
C LEU A 253 28.07 -14.05 22.61
N VAL A 254 27.79 -15.27 22.19
CA VAL A 254 26.63 -15.59 21.34
C VAL A 254 25.32 -15.28 22.05
N ALA A 255 25.16 -15.69 23.32
CA ALA A 255 23.98 -15.38 24.11
C ALA A 255 23.79 -13.86 24.28
N GLY A 256 24.90 -13.12 24.44
CA GLY A 256 24.88 -11.65 24.48
C GLY A 256 24.38 -11.01 23.20
N ALA A 257 24.91 -11.46 22.07
CA ALA A 257 24.53 -10.96 20.75
C ALA A 257 23.07 -11.30 20.41
N VAL A 258 22.70 -12.58 20.53
CA VAL A 258 21.33 -13.04 20.23
C VAL A 258 20.29 -12.38 21.13
N SER A 259 20.54 -12.34 22.46
CA SER A 259 19.62 -11.69 23.39
C SER A 259 19.50 -10.18 23.15
N GLY A 260 20.59 -9.53 22.70
CA GLY A 260 20.58 -8.11 22.32
C GLY A 260 19.71 -7.85 21.10
N LEU A 261 19.92 -8.62 20.03
CA LEU A 261 19.11 -8.51 18.80
C LEU A 261 17.63 -8.79 19.05
N LEU A 262 17.32 -9.84 19.81
CA LEU A 262 15.94 -10.17 20.19
C LEU A 262 15.34 -9.07 21.07
N ALA A 263 16.07 -8.53 22.05
CA ALA A 263 15.57 -7.47 22.92
C ALA A 263 15.25 -6.19 22.16
N VAL A 264 16.09 -5.78 21.22
CA VAL A 264 15.84 -4.63 20.35
C VAL A 264 14.62 -4.90 19.46
N SER A 265 14.52 -6.09 18.86
CA SER A 265 13.39 -6.46 18.01
C SER A 265 12.06 -6.47 18.79
N ILE A 266 12.03 -7.05 19.99
CA ILE A 266 10.84 -7.06 20.85
C ILE A 266 10.48 -5.65 21.29
N ALA A 267 11.46 -4.83 21.71
CA ALA A 267 11.21 -3.46 22.14
C ALA A 267 10.67 -2.60 20.98
N ALA A 268 11.22 -2.73 19.78
CA ALA A 268 10.74 -2.04 18.59
C ALA A 268 9.33 -2.48 18.20
N TRP A 269 9.07 -3.79 18.24
CA TRP A 269 7.76 -4.36 17.97
C TRP A 269 6.69 -3.86 18.95
N LEU A 270 6.98 -3.87 20.25
CA LEU A 270 6.08 -3.33 21.28
C LEU A 270 5.82 -1.83 21.08
N GLY A 271 6.85 -1.06 20.74
CA GLY A 271 6.73 0.38 20.51
C GLY A 271 5.94 0.73 19.25
N SER A 272 6.04 -0.08 18.21
CA SER A 272 5.29 0.14 16.97
C SER A 272 3.85 -0.38 17.02
N LEU A 273 3.55 -1.39 17.85
CA LEU A 273 2.31 -2.13 17.86
C LEU A 273 1.04 -1.25 17.93
N PRO A 274 0.91 -0.27 18.85
CA PRO A 274 -0.31 0.56 18.92
C PRO A 274 -0.55 1.36 17.63
N LEU A 275 0.51 1.90 17.04
CA LEU A 275 0.44 2.70 15.82
C LEU A 275 0.20 1.82 14.58
N MET A 276 0.81 0.64 14.53
CA MET A 276 0.57 -0.33 13.45
C MET A 276 -0.88 -0.80 13.45
N LEU A 277 -1.46 -1.03 14.62
CA LEU A 277 -2.88 -1.36 14.77
C LEU A 277 -3.78 -0.20 14.34
N TRP A 278 -3.44 1.02 14.74
CA TRP A 278 -4.25 2.20 14.45
C TRP A 278 -4.23 2.58 12.97
N TYR A 279 -3.04 2.60 12.35
CA TYR A 279 -2.89 3.09 10.97
C TYR A 279 -3.00 2.01 9.90
N PHE A 280 -2.60 0.78 10.21
CA PHE A 280 -2.43 -0.28 9.20
C PHE A 280 -3.24 -1.54 9.49
N GLN A 281 -3.88 -1.65 10.65
CA GLN A 281 -4.65 -2.81 11.12
C GLN A 281 -3.88 -4.14 11.00
N LEU A 282 -2.54 -4.09 10.92
CA LEU A 282 -1.67 -5.24 10.68
C LEU A 282 -0.71 -5.45 11.84
N VAL A 283 -0.63 -6.69 12.31
CA VAL A 283 0.36 -7.14 13.30
C VAL A 283 1.18 -8.26 12.71
N SER A 284 2.47 -8.04 12.52
CA SER A 284 3.41 -9.07 12.08
C SER A 284 4.10 -9.70 13.30
N PHE A 285 3.80 -10.97 13.58
CA PHE A 285 4.49 -11.74 14.63
C PHE A 285 5.83 -12.27 14.13
N SER A 286 5.92 -12.58 12.85
CA SER A 286 7.18 -13.01 12.22
C SER A 286 8.28 -11.96 12.33
N ALA A 287 7.94 -10.67 12.47
CA ALA A 287 8.89 -9.58 12.69
C ALA A 287 9.83 -9.83 13.88
N LEU A 288 9.37 -10.54 14.91
CA LEU A 288 10.17 -10.89 16.09
C LEU A 288 11.33 -11.82 15.76
N VAL A 289 11.19 -12.67 14.74
CA VAL A 289 12.22 -13.60 14.27
C VAL A 289 12.95 -13.05 13.04
N THR A 290 12.22 -12.41 12.16
CA THR A 290 12.76 -11.91 10.89
C THR A 290 13.73 -10.74 11.10
N ASN A 291 13.36 -9.74 11.93
CA ASN A 291 14.19 -8.56 12.14
C ASN A 291 15.57 -8.88 12.76
N PRO A 292 15.71 -9.77 13.77
CA PRO A 292 17.03 -10.18 14.28
C PRO A 292 17.98 -10.76 13.23
N VAL A 293 17.47 -11.27 12.12
CA VAL A 293 18.27 -11.84 11.01
C VAL A 293 18.44 -10.81 9.89
N ILE A 294 17.34 -10.20 9.44
CA ILE A 294 17.34 -9.32 8.27
C ILE A 294 18.05 -7.99 8.55
N VAL A 295 17.91 -7.42 9.76
CA VAL A 295 18.58 -6.15 10.09
C VAL A 295 20.11 -6.25 10.07
N PRO A 296 20.76 -7.26 10.69
CA PRO A 296 22.20 -7.49 10.53
C PRO A 296 22.60 -7.77 9.07
N LEU A 297 21.79 -8.54 8.33
CA LEU A 297 22.07 -8.81 6.91
C LEU A 297 22.01 -7.51 6.09
N THR A 298 21.03 -6.65 6.34
CA THR A 298 20.94 -5.32 5.72
C THR A 298 22.17 -4.46 6.05
N PHE A 299 22.69 -4.54 7.28
CA PHE A 299 23.92 -3.83 7.65
C PHE A 299 25.13 -4.32 6.83
N VAL A 300 25.24 -5.62 6.57
CA VAL A 300 26.30 -6.16 5.71
C VAL A 300 26.11 -5.70 4.26
N ILE A 301 24.87 -5.76 3.71
CA ILE A 301 24.55 -5.28 2.36
C ILE A 301 24.90 -3.78 2.23
N MET A 302 24.54 -2.97 3.20
CA MET A 302 24.88 -1.53 3.21
C MET A 302 26.39 -1.30 3.27
N SER A 303 27.11 -2.09 4.07
CA SER A 303 28.56 -1.97 4.19
C SER A 303 29.26 -2.34 2.88
N THR A 304 28.86 -3.46 2.26
CA THR A 304 29.40 -3.89 0.96
C THR A 304 29.02 -2.93 -0.17
N ALA A 305 27.83 -2.34 -0.13
CA ALA A 305 27.41 -1.32 -1.10
C ALA A 305 28.25 -0.04 -0.97
N LEU A 306 28.54 0.42 0.26
CA LEU A 306 29.43 1.56 0.47
C LEU A 306 30.87 1.27 0.03
N LEU A 307 31.33 0.02 0.19
CA LEU A 307 32.63 -0.42 -0.35
C LEU A 307 32.62 -0.44 -1.89
N ALA A 308 31.54 -0.94 -2.51
CA ALA A 308 31.38 -0.90 -3.96
C ALA A 308 31.43 0.54 -4.49
N LEU A 309 30.71 1.48 -3.85
CA LEU A 309 30.72 2.88 -4.20
C LEU A 309 32.10 3.51 -3.98
N GLY A 310 32.74 3.27 -2.85
CA GLY A 310 34.09 3.79 -2.56
C GLY A 310 35.14 3.27 -3.56
N CYS A 311 35.12 1.97 -3.85
CA CYS A 311 36.03 1.36 -4.84
C CYS A 311 35.69 1.79 -6.27
N GLY A 312 34.42 2.02 -6.58
CA GLY A 312 33.92 2.45 -7.89
C GLY A 312 34.48 3.81 -8.34
N ILE A 313 34.94 4.64 -7.41
CA ILE A 313 35.65 5.89 -7.72
C ILE A 313 36.95 5.59 -8.49
N PHE A 314 37.59 4.47 -8.20
CA PHE A 314 38.93 4.12 -8.72
C PHE A 314 38.88 2.97 -9.74
N SER A 315 37.94 2.03 -9.59
CA SER A 315 37.90 0.80 -10.39
C SER A 315 36.50 0.21 -10.44
N SER A 316 35.92 0.15 -11.64
CA SER A 316 34.64 -0.51 -11.89
C SER A 316 34.70 -2.04 -11.64
N PHE A 317 35.88 -2.66 -11.86
CA PHE A 317 36.09 -4.07 -11.53
C PHE A 317 35.91 -4.34 -10.04
N LEU A 318 36.51 -3.53 -9.16
CA LEU A 318 36.33 -3.69 -7.72
C LEU A 318 34.89 -3.40 -7.28
N ALA A 319 34.23 -2.41 -7.87
CA ALA A 319 32.80 -2.17 -7.65
C ALA A 319 31.97 -3.40 -7.99
N ALA A 320 32.21 -4.01 -9.16
CA ALA A 320 31.54 -5.22 -9.60
C ALA A 320 31.77 -6.42 -8.64
N VAL A 321 32.97 -6.58 -8.08
CA VAL A 321 33.26 -7.64 -7.10
C VAL A 321 32.37 -7.49 -5.86
N PHE A 322 32.28 -6.28 -5.28
CA PHE A 322 31.43 -6.04 -4.12
C PHE A 322 29.93 -6.11 -4.47
N ASN A 323 29.53 -5.68 -5.66
CA ASN A 323 28.14 -5.81 -6.12
C ASN A 323 27.73 -7.26 -6.31
N ASN A 324 28.62 -8.15 -6.76
CA ASN A 324 28.33 -9.59 -6.81
C ASN A 324 28.16 -10.20 -5.41
N ALA A 325 28.90 -9.71 -4.41
CA ALA A 325 28.63 -10.08 -3.02
C ALA A 325 27.25 -9.58 -2.57
N ASN A 326 26.87 -8.34 -2.93
CA ASN A 326 25.55 -7.79 -2.65
C ASN A 326 24.43 -8.57 -3.36
N LEU A 327 24.65 -9.03 -4.60
CA LEU A 327 23.72 -9.90 -5.31
C LEU A 327 23.40 -11.14 -4.47
N ALA A 328 24.43 -11.86 -4.04
CA ALA A 328 24.25 -13.07 -3.22
C ALA A 328 23.54 -12.78 -1.88
N LEU A 329 23.94 -11.72 -1.17
CA LEU A 329 23.34 -11.32 0.11
C LEU A 329 21.87 -10.91 -0.04
N THR A 330 21.54 -10.17 -1.11
CA THR A 330 20.17 -9.75 -1.39
C THR A 330 19.29 -10.92 -1.80
N GLN A 331 19.82 -11.87 -2.59
CA GLN A 331 19.12 -13.11 -2.92
C GLN A 331 18.84 -13.96 -1.67
N ILE A 332 19.79 -14.05 -0.73
CA ILE A 332 19.58 -14.71 0.57
C ILE A 332 18.47 -14.00 1.36
N MET A 333 18.49 -12.67 1.40
CA MET A 333 17.44 -11.87 2.05
C MET A 333 16.06 -12.16 1.45
N LEU A 334 15.95 -12.17 0.13
CA LEU A 334 14.72 -12.50 -0.59
C LEU A 334 14.22 -13.90 -0.29
N ALA A 335 15.12 -14.90 -0.34
CA ALA A 335 14.78 -16.31 -0.05
C ALA A 335 14.24 -16.48 1.38
N LEU A 336 14.84 -15.81 2.36
CA LEU A 336 14.38 -15.83 3.74
C LEU A 336 12.97 -15.22 3.89
N ILE A 337 12.72 -14.08 3.25
CA ILE A 337 11.42 -13.41 3.30
C ILE A 337 10.34 -14.25 2.62
N GLN A 338 10.64 -14.79 1.44
CA GLN A 338 9.72 -15.67 0.69
C GLN A 338 9.41 -16.97 1.43
N ALA A 339 10.34 -17.48 2.22
CA ALA A 339 10.14 -18.67 3.04
C ALA A 339 9.28 -18.38 4.30
N ILE A 340 9.42 -17.20 4.90
CA ILE A 340 8.73 -16.84 6.15
C ILE A 340 7.34 -16.27 5.90
N ALA A 341 7.15 -15.47 4.85
CA ALA A 341 5.89 -14.79 4.57
C ALA A 341 4.66 -15.72 4.52
N PRO A 342 4.70 -16.91 3.87
CA PRO A 342 3.54 -17.80 3.78
C PRO A 342 3.29 -18.62 5.04
N LEU A 343 4.13 -18.54 6.08
CA LEU A 343 3.95 -19.34 7.28
C LEU A 343 2.67 -18.94 8.02
N PRO A 344 1.86 -19.91 8.47
CA PRO A 344 0.65 -19.63 9.22
C PRO A 344 0.97 -18.89 10.53
N GLY A 345 0.25 -17.81 10.81
CA GLY A 345 0.49 -16.98 11.99
C GLY A 345 1.65 -15.98 11.85
N SER A 346 2.27 -15.85 10.66
CA SER A 346 3.31 -14.83 10.42
C SER A 346 2.79 -13.42 10.68
N PHE A 347 1.54 -13.17 10.37
CA PHE A 347 0.87 -11.90 10.61
C PHE A 347 -0.63 -12.10 10.85
N VAL A 348 -1.27 -11.08 11.42
CA VAL A 348 -2.73 -10.98 11.61
C VAL A 348 -3.18 -9.60 11.14
N ILE A 349 -4.27 -9.57 10.39
CA ILE A 349 -4.98 -8.33 10.04
C ILE A 349 -6.22 -8.25 10.93
N LEU A 350 -6.33 -7.15 11.66
CA LEU A 350 -7.48 -6.87 12.50
C LEU A 350 -8.46 -6.00 11.73
N GLY A 351 -9.47 -6.65 11.14
CA GLY A 351 -10.51 -5.96 10.41
C GLY A 351 -11.64 -5.45 11.28
N LEU A 352 -12.34 -4.44 10.77
CA LEU A 352 -13.59 -3.98 11.34
C LEU A 352 -14.64 -5.09 11.21
N PRO A 353 -15.43 -5.35 12.28
CA PRO A 353 -16.51 -6.32 12.24
C PRO A 353 -17.57 -5.91 11.21
N GLU A 354 -18.36 -6.88 10.75
CA GLU A 354 -19.52 -6.61 9.92
C GLU A 354 -20.54 -5.74 10.69
N ARG A 355 -21.01 -4.68 10.06
CA ARG A 355 -21.99 -3.74 10.63
C ARG A 355 -23.42 -4.25 10.53
N ALA A 356 -23.67 -5.14 9.56
CA ALA A 356 -24.95 -5.78 9.30
C ALA A 356 -24.72 -7.20 8.74
N PRO A 357 -25.72 -8.10 8.79
CA PRO A 357 -25.63 -9.44 8.20
C PRO A 357 -25.32 -9.44 6.70
N LEU A 358 -25.77 -8.41 5.97
CA LEU A 358 -25.41 -8.13 4.60
C LEU A 358 -24.95 -6.67 4.51
N GLU A 359 -23.75 -6.47 4.01
CA GLU A 359 -23.15 -5.16 3.79
C GLU A 359 -22.67 -5.08 2.35
N VAL A 360 -23.14 -4.07 1.60
CA VAL A 360 -22.73 -3.82 0.22
C VAL A 360 -22.14 -2.43 0.11
N VAL A 361 -20.98 -2.32 -0.52
CA VAL A 361 -20.34 -1.04 -0.83
C VAL A 361 -20.22 -0.93 -2.35
N VAL A 362 -20.83 0.11 -2.91
CA VAL A 362 -20.68 0.50 -4.32
C VAL A 362 -19.62 1.58 -4.37
N PHE A 363 -18.45 1.28 -4.95
CA PHE A 363 -17.32 2.21 -5.01
C PHE A 363 -17.51 3.25 -6.12
N ASP A 364 -17.08 4.47 -5.84
CA ASP A 364 -17.09 5.57 -6.78
C ASP A 364 -15.71 5.74 -7.43
N PHE A 365 -15.62 5.34 -8.71
CA PHE A 365 -14.44 5.50 -9.56
C PHE A 365 -14.70 6.43 -10.75
N GLY A 366 -15.84 7.08 -10.78
CA GLY A 366 -16.24 7.92 -11.89
C GLY A 366 -16.67 7.12 -13.12
N GLY A 367 -15.74 6.72 -13.96
CA GLY A 367 -16.03 5.96 -15.20
C GLY A 367 -15.99 4.45 -15.07
N GLY A 368 -15.56 3.90 -13.92
CA GLY A 368 -15.43 2.48 -13.69
C GLY A 368 -16.38 1.94 -12.64
N GLY A 369 -16.36 0.64 -12.43
CA GLY A 369 -17.26 -0.02 -11.48
C GLY A 369 -16.56 -1.03 -10.60
N ALA A 370 -16.95 -1.05 -9.33
CA ALA A 370 -16.74 -2.16 -8.43
C ALA A 370 -17.79 -2.13 -7.33
N SER A 371 -18.26 -3.29 -6.92
CA SER A 371 -19.12 -3.43 -5.75
C SER A 371 -18.60 -4.56 -4.87
N ALA A 372 -18.52 -4.30 -3.55
CA ALA A 372 -18.12 -5.28 -2.56
C ALA A 372 -19.34 -5.73 -1.77
N ILE A 373 -19.51 -7.04 -1.61
CA ILE A 373 -20.60 -7.67 -0.87
C ILE A 373 -19.98 -8.49 0.26
N ARG A 374 -20.27 -8.11 1.50
CA ARG A 374 -19.89 -8.86 2.71
C ARG A 374 -21.11 -9.56 3.27
N SER A 375 -21.01 -10.85 3.43
CA SER A 375 -22.08 -11.67 4.03
C SER A 375 -21.52 -12.93 4.64
N GLY A 376 -21.86 -13.20 5.89
CA GLY A 376 -21.46 -14.40 6.60
C GLY A 376 -19.95 -14.60 6.69
N GLY A 377 -19.18 -13.54 6.87
CA GLY A 377 -17.73 -13.56 6.93
C GLY A 377 -17.02 -13.69 5.59
N LYS A 378 -17.76 -13.79 4.47
CA LYS A 378 -17.23 -13.87 3.11
C LYS A 378 -17.29 -12.52 2.40
N LEU A 379 -16.35 -12.31 1.50
CA LEU A 379 -16.26 -11.13 0.65
C LEU A 379 -16.38 -11.54 -0.82
N THR A 380 -17.38 -11.01 -1.50
CA THR A 380 -17.55 -11.13 -2.95
C THR A 380 -17.36 -9.75 -3.58
N LEU A 381 -16.56 -9.65 -4.62
CA LEU A 381 -16.46 -8.47 -5.46
C LEU A 381 -17.19 -8.70 -6.78
N LEU A 382 -17.99 -7.73 -7.20
CA LEU A 382 -18.43 -7.55 -8.58
C LEU A 382 -17.51 -6.48 -9.18
N ASP A 383 -16.66 -6.89 -10.13
CA ASP A 383 -15.57 -6.08 -10.66
C ASP A 383 -14.57 -5.61 -9.59
N CYS A 384 -13.51 -4.96 -10.01
CA CYS A 384 -12.44 -4.53 -9.10
C CYS A 384 -11.78 -3.22 -9.52
N GLY A 385 -12.43 -2.43 -10.38
CA GLY A 385 -11.87 -1.20 -10.89
C GLY A 385 -10.64 -1.41 -11.78
N ASN A 386 -9.98 -0.33 -12.15
CA ASN A 386 -8.68 -0.41 -12.80
C ASN A 386 -7.57 -0.77 -11.77
N ALA A 387 -6.36 -1.00 -12.25
CA ALA A 387 -5.25 -1.40 -11.37
C ALA A 387 -4.93 -0.36 -10.30
N TRP A 388 -5.06 0.93 -10.61
CA TRP A 388 -4.82 2.02 -9.68
C TRP A 388 -5.92 2.11 -8.62
N ASP A 389 -7.19 2.01 -9.01
CA ASP A 389 -8.35 2.03 -8.12
C ASP A 389 -8.33 0.84 -7.16
N PHE A 390 -7.97 -0.34 -7.69
CA PHE A 390 -7.80 -1.52 -6.86
C PHE A 390 -6.73 -1.30 -5.77
N GLN A 391 -5.54 -0.85 -6.17
CA GLN A 391 -4.41 -0.69 -5.26
C GLN A 391 -4.62 0.43 -4.23
N ASN A 392 -5.26 1.53 -4.63
CA ASN A 392 -5.36 2.73 -3.80
C ASN A 392 -6.70 2.89 -3.06
N THR A 393 -7.70 2.06 -3.40
CA THR A 393 -9.03 2.14 -2.78
C THR A 393 -9.52 0.79 -2.29
N ILE A 394 -9.70 -0.20 -3.18
CA ILE A 394 -10.33 -1.48 -2.80
C ILE A 394 -9.41 -2.28 -1.86
N GLN A 395 -8.14 -2.40 -2.18
CA GLN A 395 -7.19 -3.16 -1.37
C GLN A 395 -6.98 -2.57 0.04
N PRO A 396 -6.80 -1.24 0.23
CA PRO A 396 -6.80 -0.62 1.55
C PRO A 396 -8.11 -0.84 2.31
N TRP A 397 -9.26 -0.72 1.64
CA TRP A 397 -10.56 -0.99 2.24
C TRP A 397 -10.68 -2.47 2.68
N MET A 398 -10.29 -3.43 1.83
CA MET A 398 -10.28 -4.84 2.19
C MET A 398 -9.40 -5.12 3.43
N ARG A 399 -8.23 -4.50 3.50
CA ARG A 399 -7.36 -4.60 4.70
C ARG A 399 -8.06 -4.04 5.93
N GLY A 400 -8.75 -2.92 5.80
CA GLY A 400 -9.54 -2.31 6.88
C GLY A 400 -10.66 -3.23 7.42
N ILE A 401 -11.18 -4.12 6.61
CA ILE A 401 -12.16 -5.14 7.02
C ILE A 401 -11.54 -6.52 7.33
N GLY A 402 -10.21 -6.62 7.38
CA GLY A 402 -9.50 -7.85 7.74
C GLY A 402 -9.31 -8.85 6.60
N LYS A 403 -9.47 -8.43 5.36
CA LYS A 403 -9.31 -9.29 4.17
C LYS A 403 -8.10 -8.86 3.34
N LEU A 404 -7.35 -9.83 2.83
CA LEU A 404 -6.25 -9.60 1.87
C LEU A 404 -6.71 -9.69 0.42
N ALA A 405 -7.71 -10.50 0.18
CA ALA A 405 -8.30 -10.73 -1.13
C ALA A 405 -9.78 -11.13 -0.96
N PRO A 406 -10.59 -11.00 -2.01
CA PRO A 406 -11.95 -11.49 -1.99
C PRO A 406 -12.00 -13.03 -1.99
N ASP A 407 -13.03 -13.59 -1.40
CA ASP A 407 -13.33 -15.02 -1.50
C ASP A 407 -13.82 -15.35 -2.93
N THR A 408 -14.60 -14.43 -3.53
CA THR A 408 -15.12 -14.55 -4.91
C THR A 408 -14.96 -13.23 -5.65
N LEU A 409 -14.52 -13.28 -6.91
CA LEU A 409 -14.50 -12.15 -7.84
C LEU A 409 -15.31 -12.48 -9.07
N ILE A 410 -16.36 -11.71 -9.33
CA ILE A 410 -17.22 -11.81 -10.52
C ILE A 410 -16.82 -10.71 -11.48
N LEU A 411 -16.45 -11.08 -12.70
CA LEU A 411 -16.01 -10.17 -13.75
C LEU A 411 -17.16 -9.91 -14.71
N THR A 412 -17.65 -8.67 -14.75
CA THR A 412 -18.83 -8.36 -15.57
C THR A 412 -18.50 -8.28 -17.05
N HIS A 413 -17.49 -7.53 -17.45
CA HIS A 413 -17.01 -7.40 -18.83
C HIS A 413 -15.52 -7.06 -18.89
N GLY A 414 -14.94 -6.95 -20.10
CA GLY A 414 -13.49 -6.94 -20.29
C GLY A 414 -12.79 -5.58 -20.15
N ASP A 415 -13.47 -4.52 -19.76
CA ASP A 415 -12.91 -3.18 -19.77
C ASP A 415 -11.92 -2.96 -18.62
N ALA A 416 -10.90 -2.12 -18.88
CA ALA A 416 -9.84 -1.81 -17.93
C ALA A 416 -10.36 -1.25 -16.62
N GLU A 417 -11.40 -0.40 -16.70
CA GLU A 417 -12.03 0.29 -15.57
C GLU A 417 -12.83 -0.66 -14.66
N HIS A 418 -13.04 -1.91 -15.09
CA HIS A 418 -13.77 -2.94 -14.37
C HIS A 418 -12.89 -4.09 -13.89
N ILE A 419 -12.01 -4.60 -14.76
CA ILE A 419 -11.22 -5.81 -14.45
C ILE A 419 -9.71 -5.56 -14.37
N GLY A 420 -9.26 -4.29 -14.44
CA GLY A 420 -7.84 -3.95 -14.45
C GLY A 420 -7.07 -4.42 -13.21
N GLY A 421 -7.72 -4.48 -12.05
CA GLY A 421 -7.14 -4.99 -10.80
C GLY A 421 -7.13 -6.51 -10.66
N ALA A 422 -7.86 -7.25 -11.51
CA ALA A 422 -8.08 -8.70 -11.33
C ALA A 422 -6.78 -9.53 -11.41
N ALA A 423 -5.84 -9.16 -12.28
CA ALA A 423 -4.56 -9.84 -12.38
C ALA A 423 -3.73 -9.71 -11.09
N SER A 424 -3.79 -8.57 -10.40
CA SER A 424 -3.12 -8.38 -9.10
C SER A 424 -3.74 -9.28 -8.03
N ILE A 425 -5.07 -9.46 -8.03
CA ILE A 425 -5.74 -10.39 -7.11
C ILE A 425 -5.27 -11.84 -7.37
N ALA A 426 -5.23 -12.26 -8.64
CA ALA A 426 -4.75 -13.60 -9.01
C ALA A 426 -3.27 -13.81 -8.62
N ALA A 427 -2.44 -12.78 -8.76
CA ALA A 427 -1.04 -12.82 -8.41
C ALA A 427 -0.78 -12.97 -6.90
N THR A 428 -1.67 -12.42 -6.07
CA THR A 428 -1.50 -12.39 -4.60
C THR A 428 -2.22 -13.52 -3.88
N ASN A 429 -3.31 -14.06 -4.45
CA ASN A 429 -4.14 -15.07 -3.77
C ASN A 429 -4.69 -16.15 -4.72
N SER A 430 -4.22 -17.39 -4.51
CA SER A 430 -4.70 -18.55 -5.27
C SER A 430 -6.04 -19.14 -4.79
N ARG A 431 -6.63 -18.61 -3.71
CA ARG A 431 -7.87 -19.13 -3.11
C ARG A 431 -9.11 -18.38 -3.58
N THR A 432 -8.96 -17.24 -4.25
CA THR A 432 -10.09 -16.49 -4.80
C THR A 432 -10.75 -17.30 -5.91
N GLN A 433 -12.07 -17.45 -5.85
CA GLN A 433 -12.87 -18.02 -6.93
C GLN A 433 -13.11 -16.95 -8.00
N PHE A 434 -12.63 -17.17 -9.21
CA PHE A 434 -12.85 -16.27 -10.35
C PHE A 434 -14.05 -16.75 -11.16
N ILE A 435 -15.02 -15.86 -11.33
CA ILE A 435 -16.25 -16.10 -12.09
C ILE A 435 -16.27 -15.15 -13.28
N ASP A 436 -16.54 -15.69 -14.46
CA ASP A 436 -16.46 -14.95 -15.71
C ASP A 436 -17.63 -15.31 -16.64
N SER A 437 -17.90 -14.45 -17.63
CA SER A 437 -18.89 -14.64 -18.67
C SER A 437 -18.44 -15.67 -19.72
N PRO A 438 -19.38 -16.40 -20.36
CA PRO A 438 -19.06 -17.26 -21.49
C PRO A 438 -18.63 -16.48 -22.74
N LEU A 439 -18.90 -15.17 -22.78
CA LEU A 439 -18.64 -14.36 -23.96
C LEU A 439 -17.16 -13.96 -24.01
N SER A 440 -16.54 -14.23 -25.15
CA SER A 440 -15.18 -13.79 -25.42
C SER A 440 -15.14 -12.31 -25.78
N ASP A 441 -14.12 -11.63 -25.33
CA ASP A 441 -13.74 -10.29 -25.78
C ASP A 441 -12.26 -10.24 -26.18
N ARG A 442 -11.83 -9.13 -26.80
CA ARG A 442 -10.44 -8.91 -27.21
C ARG A 442 -9.66 -8.09 -26.18
N SER A 443 -10.15 -8.01 -24.93
CA SER A 443 -9.53 -7.22 -23.89
C SER A 443 -8.11 -7.71 -23.56
N PRO A 444 -7.10 -6.84 -23.61
CA PRO A 444 -5.75 -7.19 -23.18
C PRO A 444 -5.68 -7.44 -21.67
N PHE A 445 -6.57 -6.83 -20.88
CA PHE A 445 -6.67 -7.03 -19.43
C PHE A 445 -7.19 -8.42 -19.11
N ARG A 446 -8.22 -8.90 -19.83
CA ARG A 446 -8.72 -10.25 -19.68
C ARG A 446 -7.67 -11.30 -20.11
N GLN A 447 -6.94 -11.04 -21.18
CA GLN A 447 -5.84 -11.93 -21.62
C GLN A 447 -4.72 -11.99 -20.55
N ARG A 448 -4.35 -10.85 -19.97
CA ARG A 448 -3.35 -10.79 -18.87
C ARG A 448 -3.84 -11.59 -17.66
N LEU A 449 -5.09 -11.43 -17.27
CA LEU A 449 -5.70 -12.21 -16.19
C LEU A 449 -5.68 -13.71 -16.50
N GLN A 450 -6.08 -14.12 -17.70
CA GLN A 450 -6.09 -15.54 -18.10
C GLN A 450 -4.68 -16.15 -18.05
N ASN A 451 -3.67 -15.42 -18.50
CA ASN A 451 -2.28 -15.86 -18.42
C ASN A 451 -1.83 -16.03 -16.94
N GLU A 452 -2.20 -15.10 -16.07
CA GLU A 452 -1.87 -15.17 -14.64
C GLU A 452 -2.56 -16.35 -13.96
N LEU A 453 -3.86 -16.56 -14.23
CA LEU A 453 -4.62 -17.70 -13.72
C LEU A 453 -4.04 -19.03 -14.19
N ALA A 454 -3.66 -19.13 -15.48
CA ALA A 454 -3.04 -20.33 -16.05
C ALA A 454 -1.65 -20.60 -15.42
N ALA A 455 -0.82 -19.58 -15.28
CA ALA A 455 0.51 -19.70 -14.70
C ALA A 455 0.48 -20.22 -13.25
N ARG A 456 -0.60 -19.91 -12.50
CA ARG A 456 -0.78 -20.31 -11.11
C ARG A 456 -1.73 -21.49 -10.91
N SER A 457 -2.27 -22.06 -12.00
CA SER A 457 -3.27 -23.13 -11.96
C SER A 457 -4.52 -22.77 -11.14
N ILE A 458 -4.95 -21.50 -11.19
CA ILE A 458 -6.15 -21.01 -10.51
C ILE A 458 -7.35 -21.28 -11.43
N PRO A 459 -8.38 -22.00 -10.96
CA PRO A 459 -9.56 -22.31 -11.79
C PRO A 459 -10.43 -21.07 -12.00
N ARG A 460 -10.96 -20.92 -13.21
CA ARG A 460 -11.97 -19.93 -13.59
C ARG A 460 -13.27 -20.67 -13.90
N SER A 461 -14.36 -20.28 -13.27
CA SER A 461 -15.70 -20.79 -13.57
C SER A 461 -16.44 -19.84 -14.51
N ILE A 462 -17.15 -20.40 -15.47
CA ILE A 462 -17.94 -19.66 -16.45
C ILE A 462 -19.40 -19.77 -16.06
N HIS A 463 -20.07 -18.62 -15.97
CA HIS A 463 -21.48 -18.54 -15.62
C HIS A 463 -22.26 -17.70 -16.64
N GLN A 464 -23.52 -18.07 -16.84
CA GLN A 464 -24.45 -17.51 -17.83
C GLN A 464 -25.81 -17.23 -17.21
N ALA A 465 -26.70 -16.61 -17.98
CA ALA A 465 -28.08 -16.38 -17.55
C ALA A 465 -28.77 -17.67 -17.07
N GLY A 466 -29.35 -17.59 -15.88
CA GLY A 466 -30.00 -18.71 -15.18
C GLY A 466 -29.13 -19.37 -14.11
N ASP A 467 -27.82 -19.10 -14.09
CA ASP A 467 -26.94 -19.65 -13.06
C ASP A 467 -27.06 -18.87 -11.74
N THR A 468 -26.86 -19.59 -10.63
CA THR A 468 -26.90 -19.04 -9.27
C THR A 468 -25.61 -19.34 -8.53
N ILE A 469 -25.01 -18.33 -7.95
CA ILE A 469 -23.76 -18.38 -7.17
C ILE A 469 -24.12 -18.18 -5.71
N ARG A 470 -23.78 -19.14 -4.87
CA ARG A 470 -24.00 -19.05 -3.42
C ARG A 470 -22.82 -18.32 -2.75
N ILE A 471 -23.09 -17.17 -2.17
CA ILE A 471 -22.06 -16.34 -1.50
C ILE A 471 -22.04 -16.54 0.02
N SER A 472 -23.20 -16.84 0.65
CA SER A 472 -23.30 -17.19 2.06
C SER A 472 -24.34 -18.29 2.28
N GLU A 473 -24.72 -18.55 3.53
CA GLU A 473 -25.80 -19.49 3.82
C GLU A 473 -27.17 -19.00 3.36
N THR A 474 -27.38 -17.68 3.40
CA THR A 474 -28.67 -17.02 3.13
C THR A 474 -28.72 -16.27 1.81
N ASP A 475 -27.54 -15.89 1.27
CA ASP A 475 -27.46 -14.94 0.17
C ASP A 475 -26.88 -15.59 -1.09
N THR A 476 -27.49 -15.26 -2.23
CA THR A 476 -27.11 -15.78 -3.55
C THR A 476 -27.02 -14.64 -4.57
N ILE A 477 -26.18 -14.83 -5.58
CA ILE A 477 -26.11 -13.96 -6.76
C ILE A 477 -26.63 -14.77 -7.94
N GLU A 478 -27.67 -14.29 -8.57
CA GLU A 478 -28.27 -14.84 -9.77
C GLU A 478 -27.73 -14.09 -10.99
N ILE A 479 -27.20 -14.79 -11.96
CA ILE A 479 -26.78 -14.22 -13.24
C ILE A 479 -27.99 -14.15 -14.14
N LEU A 480 -28.40 -12.95 -14.53
CA LEU A 480 -29.58 -12.72 -15.36
C LEU A 480 -29.23 -12.52 -16.85
N TYR A 481 -28.00 -12.12 -17.13
CA TYR A 481 -27.46 -11.87 -18.46
C TYR A 481 -25.92 -12.00 -18.41
N PRO A 482 -25.21 -12.44 -19.47
CA PRO A 482 -25.71 -12.76 -20.81
C PRO A 482 -26.19 -14.21 -20.97
N PRO A 483 -26.98 -14.50 -22.01
CA PRO A 483 -27.25 -15.87 -22.43
C PRO A 483 -26.00 -16.54 -23.02
N ALA A 484 -25.99 -17.87 -23.08
CA ALA A 484 -24.82 -18.66 -23.52
C ALA A 484 -24.29 -18.29 -24.93
N SER A 485 -25.21 -17.90 -25.80
CA SER A 485 -24.90 -17.51 -27.18
C SER A 485 -25.45 -16.12 -27.47
N LEU A 486 -24.55 -15.13 -27.46
CA LEU A 486 -24.86 -13.75 -27.81
C LEU A 486 -23.90 -13.29 -28.90
N LEU A 487 -24.44 -12.82 -30.02
CA LEU A 487 -23.67 -12.19 -31.09
C LEU A 487 -23.64 -10.68 -30.83
N GLU A 488 -22.65 -10.25 -30.07
CA GLU A 488 -22.47 -8.83 -29.73
C GLU A 488 -20.99 -8.45 -29.93
N SER A 489 -20.76 -7.26 -30.42
CA SER A 489 -19.40 -6.76 -30.69
C SER A 489 -18.83 -5.89 -29.58
N ARG A 490 -19.69 -5.16 -28.87
CA ARG A 490 -19.28 -4.19 -27.84
C ARG A 490 -19.16 -4.83 -26.46
N SER A 491 -18.18 -4.37 -25.67
CA SER A 491 -17.87 -4.88 -24.34
C SER A 491 -19.05 -4.70 -23.39
N ASP A 492 -19.58 -3.48 -23.29
CA ASP A 492 -20.66 -3.11 -22.37
C ASP A 492 -21.93 -3.95 -22.60
N ASN A 493 -22.29 -4.19 -23.89
CA ASN A 493 -23.43 -5.02 -24.22
C ASN A 493 -23.23 -6.52 -23.88
N LYS A 494 -22.03 -6.92 -23.45
CA LYS A 494 -21.69 -8.26 -22.93
C LYS A 494 -21.63 -8.29 -21.40
N ALA A 495 -21.79 -7.13 -20.74
CA ALA A 495 -21.63 -7.02 -19.31
C ALA A 495 -22.65 -7.92 -18.56
N ILE A 496 -22.18 -8.61 -17.53
CA ILE A 496 -23.03 -9.43 -16.67
C ILE A 496 -24.01 -8.51 -15.94
N ILE A 497 -25.30 -8.86 -16.03
CA ILE A 497 -26.34 -8.33 -15.14
C ILE A 497 -26.58 -9.39 -14.07
N ALA A 498 -26.44 -8.99 -12.82
CA ALA A 498 -26.58 -9.88 -11.69
C ALA A 498 -27.60 -9.36 -10.68
N ARG A 499 -28.30 -10.25 -9.99
CA ARG A 499 -29.19 -9.93 -8.90
C ARG A 499 -28.70 -10.59 -7.61
N LEU A 500 -28.36 -9.78 -6.61
CA LEU A 500 -28.16 -10.25 -5.26
C LEU A 500 -29.55 -10.51 -4.65
N ALA A 501 -29.80 -11.75 -4.27
CA ALA A 501 -31.00 -12.17 -3.57
C ALA A 501 -30.67 -12.51 -2.11
N SER A 502 -31.18 -11.68 -1.20
CA SER A 502 -31.07 -11.85 0.24
C SER A 502 -32.46 -11.74 0.86
N PRO A 503 -32.71 -12.39 2.02
CA PRO A 503 -33.93 -12.18 2.77
C PRO A 503 -34.15 -10.72 3.19
N SER A 504 -33.06 -9.93 3.30
CA SER A 504 -33.08 -8.57 3.82
C SER A 504 -33.15 -7.49 2.73
N ALA A 505 -32.67 -7.77 1.50
CA ALA A 505 -32.68 -6.84 0.38
C ALA A 505 -32.39 -7.57 -0.94
N ARG A 506 -32.98 -7.10 -2.03
CA ARG A 506 -32.66 -7.54 -3.39
C ARG A 506 -32.02 -6.40 -4.15
N ILE A 507 -30.84 -6.64 -4.70
CA ILE A 507 -30.07 -5.60 -5.40
C ILE A 507 -29.79 -6.07 -6.82
N LEU A 508 -30.16 -5.27 -7.80
CA LEU A 508 -29.92 -5.52 -9.21
C LEU A 508 -28.71 -4.70 -9.67
N PHE A 509 -27.65 -5.39 -10.05
CA PHE A 509 -26.44 -4.79 -10.61
C PHE A 509 -26.54 -4.82 -12.13
N LEU A 510 -26.70 -3.67 -12.75
CA LEU A 510 -26.79 -3.53 -14.21
C LEU A 510 -25.43 -3.41 -14.88
N SER A 511 -24.36 -3.12 -14.11
CA SER A 511 -23.06 -2.80 -14.67
C SER A 511 -23.18 -1.77 -15.80
N ASP A 512 -22.35 -1.82 -16.82
CA ASP A 512 -22.39 -0.92 -17.97
C ASP A 512 -23.31 -1.43 -19.10
N SER A 513 -24.22 -2.36 -18.79
CA SER A 513 -25.16 -2.91 -19.78
C SER A 513 -26.10 -1.84 -20.33
N GLY A 514 -26.50 -2.02 -21.59
CA GLY A 514 -27.37 -1.08 -22.31
C GLY A 514 -28.81 -1.58 -22.51
N PRO A 515 -29.64 -0.80 -23.21
CA PRO A 515 -31.07 -1.07 -23.44
C PRO A 515 -31.37 -2.45 -24.00
N ALA A 516 -30.59 -2.94 -24.95
CA ALA A 516 -30.79 -4.27 -25.58
C ALA A 516 -30.69 -5.41 -24.54
N ALA A 517 -29.79 -5.29 -23.56
CA ALA A 517 -29.70 -6.25 -22.48
C ALA A 517 -30.91 -6.14 -21.54
N TRP A 518 -31.35 -4.92 -21.20
CA TRP A 518 -32.50 -4.70 -20.30
C TRP A 518 -33.83 -5.17 -20.90
N GLU A 519 -34.01 -4.97 -22.20
CA GLU A 519 -35.20 -5.44 -22.95
C GLU A 519 -35.27 -6.98 -22.99
N SER A 520 -34.10 -7.62 -23.04
CA SER A 520 -34.03 -9.11 -23.03
C SER A 520 -34.31 -9.73 -21.66
N LEU A 521 -34.26 -8.92 -20.57
CA LEU A 521 -34.51 -9.41 -19.22
C LEU A 521 -36.00 -9.70 -19.01
N GLY A 522 -36.29 -10.88 -18.46
CA GLY A 522 -37.56 -11.14 -17.82
C GLY A 522 -37.79 -10.24 -16.60
N PRO A 523 -38.94 -10.36 -15.91
CA PRO A 523 -39.13 -9.67 -14.63
C PRO A 523 -38.06 -10.10 -13.63
N ALA A 524 -37.28 -9.12 -13.13
CA ALA A 524 -36.22 -9.32 -12.16
C ALA A 524 -36.44 -8.36 -10.97
N PRO A 525 -37.47 -8.59 -10.14
CA PRO A 525 -37.84 -7.66 -9.08
C PRO A 525 -36.71 -7.50 -8.07
N ALA A 526 -36.38 -6.23 -7.77
CA ALA A 526 -35.36 -5.84 -6.80
C ALA A 526 -35.76 -4.55 -6.08
N ASP A 527 -35.18 -4.30 -4.93
CA ASP A 527 -35.44 -3.09 -4.13
C ASP A 527 -34.53 -1.94 -4.56
N ILE A 528 -33.31 -2.27 -4.97
CA ILE A 528 -32.24 -1.33 -5.32
C ILE A 528 -31.69 -1.71 -6.70
N ALA A 529 -31.44 -0.72 -7.56
CA ALA A 529 -30.68 -0.89 -8.80
C ALA A 529 -29.36 -0.11 -8.73
N VAL A 530 -28.25 -0.79 -9.04
CA VAL A 530 -26.93 -0.18 -9.23
C VAL A 530 -26.71 -0.07 -10.73
N VAL A 531 -26.58 1.17 -11.21
CA VAL A 531 -26.49 1.51 -12.64
C VAL A 531 -25.08 2.00 -12.92
N GLY A 532 -24.38 1.28 -13.79
CA GLY A 532 -23.08 1.68 -14.32
C GLY A 532 -23.22 2.66 -15.49
N ARG A 533 -22.15 2.82 -16.26
CA ARG A 533 -22.04 3.82 -17.32
C ARG A 533 -21.94 3.18 -18.69
N HIS A 534 -23.04 3.01 -19.37
CA HIS A 534 -23.04 2.53 -20.76
C HIS A 534 -22.48 3.61 -21.71
N HIS A 535 -21.68 3.20 -22.69
CA HIS A 535 -21.05 4.12 -23.69
C HIS A 535 -22.04 5.00 -24.48
N SER A 536 -23.32 4.64 -24.55
CA SER A 536 -24.35 5.46 -25.20
C SER A 536 -24.93 6.56 -24.30
N GLY A 537 -24.57 6.61 -23.01
CA GLY A 537 -25.15 7.52 -22.01
C GLY A 537 -26.64 7.26 -21.72
N ILE A 538 -27.23 6.16 -22.23
CA ILE A 538 -28.63 5.83 -22.00
C ILE A 538 -28.80 5.21 -20.61
N LEU A 539 -29.68 5.77 -19.81
CA LEU A 539 -30.04 5.30 -18.47
C LEU A 539 -31.36 4.52 -18.48
N PRO A 540 -31.61 3.62 -17.51
CA PRO A 540 -32.82 2.81 -17.45
C PRO A 540 -34.08 3.69 -17.37
N GLY A 541 -35.01 3.46 -18.28
CA GLY A 541 -36.29 4.19 -18.32
C GLY A 541 -37.24 3.78 -17.19
N ALA A 542 -38.25 4.63 -16.98
CA ALA A 542 -39.25 4.45 -15.94
C ALA A 542 -39.97 3.09 -16.00
N GLU A 543 -40.29 2.64 -17.20
CA GLU A 543 -41.00 1.36 -17.43
C GLU A 543 -40.16 0.18 -16.93
N PHE A 544 -38.85 0.15 -17.23
CA PHE A 544 -37.93 -0.86 -16.74
C PHE A 544 -37.85 -0.88 -15.21
N LEU A 545 -37.71 0.29 -14.59
CA LEU A 545 -37.59 0.43 -13.14
C LEU A 545 -38.87 0.01 -12.41
N GLN A 546 -40.03 0.37 -12.94
CA GLN A 546 -41.34 -0.01 -12.38
C GLN A 546 -41.63 -1.49 -12.56
N LYS A 547 -41.34 -2.07 -13.74
CA LYS A 547 -41.47 -3.50 -14.00
C LYS A 547 -40.70 -4.35 -12.99
N ASN A 548 -39.55 -3.83 -12.51
CA ASN A 548 -38.68 -4.51 -11.58
C ASN A 548 -38.85 -4.07 -10.11
N ASN A 549 -39.88 -3.25 -9.79
CA ASN A 549 -40.19 -2.76 -8.45
C ASN A 549 -39.04 -2.00 -7.77
N ILE A 550 -38.22 -1.29 -8.54
CA ILE A 550 -37.07 -0.52 -8.01
C ILE A 550 -37.57 0.68 -7.21
N ARG A 551 -37.08 0.80 -5.97
CA ARG A 551 -37.36 1.92 -5.05
C ARG A 551 -36.20 2.90 -4.95
N VAL A 552 -34.96 2.39 -5.13
CA VAL A 552 -33.73 3.19 -5.03
C VAL A 552 -32.84 2.89 -6.21
N VAL A 553 -32.28 3.93 -6.78
CA VAL A 553 -31.25 3.85 -7.82
C VAL A 553 -29.95 4.45 -7.31
N ILE A 554 -28.85 3.73 -7.46
CA ILE A 554 -27.48 4.19 -7.24
C ILE A 554 -26.85 4.29 -8.63
N ALA A 555 -26.49 5.49 -9.06
CA ALA A 555 -26.02 5.74 -10.40
C ALA A 555 -24.59 6.29 -10.42
N SER A 556 -23.71 5.65 -11.19
CA SER A 556 -22.35 6.12 -11.45
C SER A 556 -22.37 7.39 -12.29
N ALA A 557 -21.48 8.33 -11.98
CA ALA A 557 -21.27 9.56 -12.73
C ALA A 557 -19.79 9.91 -12.74
N ALA A 558 -19.29 10.40 -13.89
CA ALA A 558 -17.91 10.85 -14.02
C ALA A 558 -17.81 12.38 -13.97
N GLY A 559 -17.00 12.88 -13.03
CA GLY A 559 -16.74 14.32 -12.93
C GLY A 559 -15.52 14.79 -13.73
N PHE A 560 -14.61 13.88 -14.14
CA PHE A 560 -13.39 14.17 -14.89
C PHE A 560 -12.69 12.84 -15.31
N PRO A 561 -12.00 12.74 -16.45
CA PRO A 561 -11.78 13.78 -17.47
C PRO A 561 -13.01 14.06 -18.36
N ASP A 562 -13.90 13.09 -18.45
CA ASP A 562 -15.14 13.18 -19.20
C ASP A 562 -16.24 13.66 -18.24
N ASN A 563 -16.58 14.94 -18.34
CA ASN A 563 -17.67 15.48 -17.54
C ASN A 563 -19.02 14.94 -18.08
N GLU A 564 -19.42 13.78 -17.53
CA GLU A 564 -20.71 13.16 -17.83
C GLU A 564 -21.57 13.13 -16.58
N PRO A 565 -22.25 14.25 -16.31
CA PRO A 565 -23.19 14.35 -15.20
C PRO A 565 -24.41 13.48 -15.49
N ILE A 566 -25.11 13.08 -14.44
CA ILE A 566 -26.41 12.42 -14.56
C ILE A 566 -27.40 13.41 -15.20
N ASP A 567 -28.17 12.92 -16.20
CA ASP A 567 -29.21 13.74 -16.86
C ASP A 567 -30.24 14.20 -15.84
N GLU A 568 -30.40 15.52 -15.70
CA GLU A 568 -31.35 16.13 -14.76
C GLU A 568 -32.82 15.78 -15.09
N ASN A 569 -33.15 15.58 -16.37
CA ASN A 569 -34.50 15.13 -16.76
C ASN A 569 -34.75 13.70 -16.26
N TRP A 570 -33.76 12.84 -16.34
CA TRP A 570 -33.85 11.49 -15.79
C TRP A 570 -33.96 11.49 -14.27
N ALA A 571 -33.17 12.33 -13.59
CA ALA A 571 -33.28 12.52 -12.14
C ALA A 571 -34.65 13.07 -11.71
N ALA A 572 -35.21 14.01 -12.46
CA ALA A 572 -36.56 14.53 -12.24
C ALA A 572 -37.62 13.45 -12.42
N MET A 573 -37.51 12.64 -13.47
CA MET A 573 -38.39 11.51 -13.75
C MET A 573 -38.42 10.49 -12.60
N LEU A 574 -37.27 10.18 -12.00
CA LEU A 574 -37.19 9.29 -10.84
C LEU A 574 -37.92 9.88 -9.64
N ARG A 575 -37.68 11.16 -9.36
CA ARG A 575 -38.28 11.88 -8.24
C ARG A 575 -39.79 11.95 -8.36
N GLU A 576 -40.32 12.21 -9.54
CA GLU A 576 -41.77 12.20 -9.81
C GLU A 576 -42.42 10.85 -9.54
N ARG A 577 -41.68 9.77 -9.66
CA ARG A 577 -42.16 8.42 -9.41
C ARG A 577 -41.86 7.89 -8.00
N GLY A 578 -41.32 8.73 -7.13
CA GLY A 578 -40.98 8.36 -5.77
C GLY A 578 -39.81 7.36 -5.68
N ILE A 579 -38.96 7.31 -6.71
CA ILE A 579 -37.73 6.50 -6.72
C ILE A 579 -36.57 7.35 -6.18
N GLU A 580 -35.97 6.91 -5.10
CA GLU A 580 -34.83 7.61 -4.51
C GLU A 580 -33.57 7.44 -5.36
N LEU A 581 -32.82 8.53 -5.59
CA LEU A 581 -31.61 8.53 -6.38
C LEU A 581 -30.40 8.90 -5.52
N PHE A 582 -29.39 8.03 -5.49
CA PHE A 582 -28.06 8.30 -5.01
C PHE A 582 -27.13 8.53 -6.22
N ARG A 583 -26.76 9.79 -6.40
CA ARG A 583 -25.81 10.23 -7.44
C ARG A 583 -24.40 10.07 -6.89
N MET A 584 -23.57 9.25 -7.50
CA MET A 584 -22.23 9.01 -7.00
C MET A 584 -21.30 10.21 -7.16
N ASP A 585 -21.55 11.14 -8.11
CA ASP A 585 -20.83 12.41 -8.21
C ASP A 585 -21.03 13.31 -6.96
N GLU A 586 -22.18 13.22 -6.27
CA GLU A 586 -22.50 13.95 -5.05
C GLU A 586 -22.22 13.13 -3.78
N SER A 587 -22.69 11.88 -3.74
CA SER A 587 -22.64 11.02 -2.55
C SER A 587 -21.30 10.29 -2.39
N GLY A 588 -20.45 10.24 -3.44
CA GLY A 588 -19.29 9.35 -3.45
C GLY A 588 -19.74 7.88 -3.43
N ALA A 589 -18.94 7.02 -2.82
CA ALA A 589 -19.33 5.62 -2.61
C ALA A 589 -20.63 5.52 -1.81
N VAL A 590 -21.42 4.50 -2.10
CA VAL A 590 -22.69 4.27 -1.42
C VAL A 590 -22.64 2.95 -0.67
N GLN A 591 -22.99 2.99 0.62
CA GLN A 591 -23.04 1.82 1.49
C GLN A 591 -24.47 1.39 1.75
N ILE A 592 -24.76 0.10 1.60
CA ILE A 592 -26.04 -0.53 1.88
C ILE A 592 -25.84 -1.48 3.05
N LEU A 593 -26.58 -1.28 4.12
CA LEU A 593 -26.60 -2.13 5.31
C LEU A 593 -27.97 -2.82 5.39
N ALA A 594 -28.01 -4.13 5.23
CA ALA A 594 -29.27 -4.85 5.25
C ALA A 594 -29.31 -5.88 6.41
N SER A 595 -30.46 -5.90 7.06
CA SER A 595 -30.76 -6.76 8.22
C SER A 595 -32.18 -7.31 8.09
N PRO A 596 -32.60 -8.28 8.88
CA PRO A 596 -33.96 -8.81 8.86
C PRO A 596 -35.07 -7.75 9.09
N SER A 597 -34.71 -6.59 9.65
CA SER A 597 -35.62 -5.46 9.87
C SER A 597 -35.77 -4.53 8.67
N GLY A 598 -34.99 -4.72 7.62
CA GLY A 598 -34.96 -3.88 6.41
C GLY A 598 -33.55 -3.47 6.05
N PHE A 599 -33.42 -2.52 5.13
CA PHE A 599 -32.11 -1.99 4.72
C PHE A 599 -32.01 -0.46 4.92
N GLU A 600 -30.78 -0.02 5.10
CA GLU A 600 -30.39 1.40 5.16
C GLU A 600 -29.32 1.65 4.10
N ILE A 601 -29.42 2.79 3.41
CA ILE A 601 -28.44 3.24 2.41
C ILE A 601 -27.83 4.55 2.90
N GLU A 602 -26.51 4.69 2.79
CA GLU A 602 -25.78 5.87 3.22
C GLU A 602 -24.74 6.28 2.15
N GLY A 603 -24.78 7.55 1.73
CA GLY A 603 -23.75 8.17 0.89
C GLY A 603 -22.53 8.55 1.71
N PHE A 604 -21.33 8.27 1.18
CA PHE A 604 -20.07 8.47 1.90
C PHE A 604 -19.68 9.96 2.07
N LEU A 605 -19.95 10.81 1.06
CA LEU A 605 -19.56 12.22 1.09
C LEU A 605 -20.59 13.12 1.74
N ASP A 606 -21.84 12.98 1.32
CA ASP A 606 -22.96 13.85 1.73
C ASP A 606 -23.66 13.36 3.00
N GLY A 607 -23.41 12.12 3.40
CA GLY A 607 -24.09 11.49 4.54
C GLY A 607 -25.58 11.30 4.32
N LYS A 608 -26.04 11.39 3.07
CA LYS A 608 -27.45 11.17 2.69
C LYS A 608 -27.88 9.78 3.12
N LYS A 609 -28.99 9.67 3.82
CA LYS A 609 -29.54 8.38 4.29
C LYS A 609 -30.91 8.12 3.72
N TYR A 610 -31.16 6.84 3.45
CA TYR A 610 -32.46 6.34 3.04
C TYR A 610 -32.76 5.03 3.73
N SER A 611 -33.96 4.92 4.28
CA SER A 611 -34.52 3.65 4.76
C SER A 611 -35.94 3.56 4.22
N PRO A 612 -36.37 2.41 3.65
CA PRO A 612 -37.73 2.26 3.17
C PRO A 612 -38.72 2.45 4.33
N PRO A 613 -39.88 3.07 4.08
CA PRO A 613 -40.93 3.16 5.09
C PRO A 613 -41.33 1.73 5.52
N ARG A 614 -41.53 1.54 6.83
CA ARG A 614 -41.94 0.26 7.43
C ARG A 614 -43.33 -0.13 7.03
#